data_ba5b649551c883e68498c9893a8a360c
#
_entry.id   ba5b649551c883e68498c9893a8a360c
#
_cell.length_a   1.000
_cell.length_b   1.000
_cell.length_c   1.000
_cell.angle_alpha   90.00
_cell.angle_beta   90.00
_cell.angle_gamma   90.00
#
_symmetry.space_group_name_H-M   'P 1'
#
loop_
_entity.id
_entity.type
_entity.pdbx_description
1 polymer ?
#
loop_
_entity_poly.entity_id
_entity_poly.type
_entity_poly.pdbx_seq_one_letter_code
_entity_poly.pdbx_strand_id
1 'polypeptide(L)'
;MSKILHPEAFAMIDRWNFSLGLSALVAICLANGATQALADVRNLYTEDVLVDERASDEVAAKLQGIQKAQQEALYNLIQKITLRDHHGQLPQVDQKIIQQTIRDYAVADEKFGGGRYLAKLTVRFKRAAVRTLLTRNKVPIAETVSRAVVVIPVYRTAGSILLWDDPNPWFAAWASRPSPNGLLPMVIPLGDFSDITVLSSEQALSGDRDRLSAIAKKYDAIGTLVTLAELDVDPQTSAPSIQISMTRFGKADAGRVFFRSFSGTRESSVSELLKEAVEALIIRAEEDWKRDNLQSLSAQQRIRIHVPLTSLKNWLIIRNRLEKVSPIIDLYVARLSVSEALVEIRYSGGPDQLRRSMAQSDLDLEFTKKESRYVLRLGR
;
A
#
# COMPACT_ATOMS: atom_id res chain seq x y z
N MET A 1 -43.39 62.18 -40.38
CA MET A 1 -43.43 61.33 -41.58
C MET A 1 -42.59 60.09 -41.31
N SER A 2 -43.29 58.98 -40.90
CA SER A 2 -43.65 57.84 -41.75
C SER A 2 -42.43 57.07 -42.21
N LYS A 3 -42.16 55.84 -41.77
CA LYS A 3 -42.81 54.51 -41.93
C LYS A 3 -42.14 53.49 -41.04
N ILE A 4 -42.78 52.85 -40.16
CA ILE A 4 -43.19 51.43 -40.01
C ILE A 4 -42.60 50.47 -41.04
N LEU A 5 -41.93 49.47 -40.58
CA LEU A 5 -42.06 48.10 -41.07
C LEU A 5 -41.59 47.08 -40.04
N HIS A 6 -42.46 46.19 -39.81
CA HIS A 6 -42.54 45.06 -38.87
C HIS A 6 -41.75 43.85 -39.32
N PRO A 7 -41.85 42.79 -38.54
CA PRO A 7 -40.78 41.86 -38.12
C PRO A 7 -40.90 40.50 -38.82
N GLU A 8 -40.32 39.53 -38.26
CA GLU A 8 -40.41 38.11 -38.57
C GLU A 8 -39.28 37.59 -39.48
N ALA A 9 -38.45 36.90 -38.82
CA ALA A 9 -37.96 35.56 -39.14
C ALA A 9 -36.60 35.34 -38.52
N PHE A 10 -36.56 34.45 -37.54
CA PHE A 10 -35.62 33.34 -37.52
C PHE A 10 -35.67 32.65 -36.16
N ALA A 11 -36.59 31.73 -36.07
CA ALA A 11 -36.51 30.64 -35.11
C ALA A 11 -36.20 29.39 -35.93
N MET A 12 -34.98 28.84 -35.79
CA MET A 12 -34.61 27.48 -36.05
C MET A 12 -33.11 27.40 -36.37
N ILE A 13 -32.35 26.95 -35.43
CA ILE A 13 -30.98 26.39 -35.42
C ILE A 13 -30.53 26.51 -33.99
N ASP A 14 -30.16 25.52 -33.19
CA ASP A 14 -29.71 24.18 -33.35
C ASP A 14 -29.86 23.43 -32.01
N ARG A 15 -30.66 22.38 -31.98
CA ARG A 15 -30.73 21.42 -30.86
C ARG A 15 -29.87 20.20 -31.09
N TRP A 16 -28.63 20.34 -31.55
CA TRP A 16 -27.84 19.18 -31.89
C TRP A 16 -26.35 19.28 -31.58
N ASN A 17 -25.95 19.82 -30.43
CA ASN A 17 -24.54 19.74 -30.01
C ASN A 17 -24.30 19.57 -28.51
N PHE A 18 -25.29 19.09 -27.72
CA PHE A 18 -25.08 18.87 -26.27
C PHE A 18 -24.86 17.41 -25.86
N SER A 19 -24.87 16.44 -26.79
CA SER A 19 -24.73 15.01 -26.44
C SER A 19 -23.33 14.42 -26.66
N LEU A 20 -22.41 15.12 -27.30
CA LEU A 20 -21.05 14.62 -27.56
C LEU A 20 -20.00 15.03 -26.51
N GLY A 21 -20.30 16.02 -25.68
CA GLY A 21 -19.40 16.50 -24.62
C GLY A 21 -19.40 15.65 -23.34
N LEU A 22 -20.49 14.94 -23.04
CA LEU A 22 -20.62 14.18 -21.79
C LEU A 22 -19.99 12.78 -21.88
N SER A 23 -19.92 12.19 -23.06
CA SER A 23 -19.32 10.86 -23.27
C SER A 23 -17.78 10.86 -23.26
N ALA A 24 -17.16 11.99 -23.59
CA ALA A 24 -15.69 12.12 -23.57
C ALA A 24 -15.14 12.33 -22.15
N LEU A 25 -15.89 12.95 -21.24
CA LEU A 25 -15.45 13.16 -19.85
C LEU A 25 -15.52 11.89 -19.00
N VAL A 26 -16.45 10.99 -19.26
CA VAL A 26 -16.57 9.70 -18.56
C VAL A 26 -15.47 8.73 -18.98
N ALA A 27 -15.00 8.79 -20.25
CA ALA A 27 -13.91 7.94 -20.73
C ALA A 27 -12.54 8.35 -20.17
N ILE A 28 -12.33 9.61 -19.79
CA ILE A 28 -11.07 10.10 -19.20
C ILE A 28 -10.94 9.70 -17.73
N CYS A 29 -12.05 9.58 -16.99
CA CYS A 29 -12.03 9.12 -15.58
C CYS A 29 -11.77 7.62 -15.43
N LEU A 30 -12.10 6.80 -16.44
CA LEU A 30 -11.84 5.35 -16.41
C LEU A 30 -10.39 4.97 -16.78
N ALA A 31 -9.65 5.86 -17.46
CA ALA A 31 -8.26 5.62 -17.84
C ALA A 31 -7.25 5.91 -16.72
N ASN A 32 -7.61 6.70 -15.70
CA ASN A 32 -6.71 7.07 -14.60
C ASN A 32 -6.60 5.99 -13.50
N GLY A 33 -7.54 5.08 -13.37
CA GLY A 33 -7.48 4.00 -12.36
C GLY A 33 -6.46 2.89 -12.68
N ALA A 34 -6.14 2.68 -13.96
CA ALA A 34 -5.22 1.62 -14.40
C ALA A 34 -3.74 2.04 -14.34
N THR A 35 -3.45 3.34 -14.30
CA THR A 35 -2.08 3.86 -14.30
C THR A 35 -1.46 3.95 -12.89
N GLN A 36 -2.26 4.01 -11.83
CA GLN A 36 -1.76 4.11 -10.45
C GLN A 36 -1.15 2.81 -9.95
N ALA A 37 -1.71 1.65 -10.27
CA ALA A 37 -1.16 0.35 -9.85
C ALA A 37 0.19 0.01 -10.51
N LEU A 38 0.57 0.68 -11.60
CA LEU A 38 1.84 0.50 -12.29
C LEU A 38 2.98 1.35 -11.71
N ALA A 39 2.67 2.38 -10.94
CA ALA A 39 3.64 3.26 -10.31
C ALA A 39 4.27 2.64 -9.06
N ASP A 40 3.54 1.81 -8.30
CA ASP A 40 3.91 1.39 -6.95
C ASP A 40 5.16 0.48 -6.89
N VAL A 41 5.31 -0.47 -7.80
CA VAL A 41 6.48 -1.38 -7.75
C VAL A 41 7.78 -0.68 -8.17
N ARG A 42 7.69 0.35 -9.00
CA ARG A 42 8.86 1.18 -9.38
C ARG A 42 9.28 2.12 -8.25
N ASN A 43 8.41 2.37 -7.27
CA ASN A 43 8.61 3.39 -6.24
C ASN A 43 9.18 2.85 -4.93
N LEU A 44 9.23 1.53 -4.72
CA LEU A 44 9.70 0.94 -3.46
C LEU A 44 11.13 1.40 -3.07
N TYR A 45 12.00 1.59 -4.07
CA TYR A 45 13.39 2.03 -3.88
C TYR A 45 13.56 3.53 -4.06
N THR A 46 12.52 4.30 -3.76
CA THR A 46 12.50 5.77 -3.81
C THR A 46 11.97 6.30 -2.49
N GLU A 47 12.70 7.24 -1.90
CA GLU A 47 12.33 7.90 -0.65
C GLU A 47 12.32 9.40 -0.83
N ASP A 48 11.30 10.05 -0.29
CA ASP A 48 11.18 11.50 -0.19
C ASP A 48 11.55 11.93 1.23
N VAL A 49 12.48 12.86 1.35
CA VAL A 49 12.93 13.44 2.63
C VAL A 49 12.84 14.94 2.57
N LEU A 50 12.32 15.54 3.62
CA LEU A 50 12.32 17.00 3.78
C LEU A 50 13.64 17.42 4.43
N VAL A 51 14.31 18.40 3.81
CA VAL A 51 15.54 18.98 4.31
C VAL A 51 15.23 20.29 5.01
N ASP A 52 15.69 20.43 6.25
CA ASP A 52 15.69 21.66 7.02
C ASP A 52 16.99 21.72 7.82
N GLU A 53 18.02 22.32 7.21
CA GLU A 53 19.36 22.35 7.79
C GLU A 53 19.85 23.80 7.98
N ARG A 54 20.62 24.02 9.06
CA ARG A 54 21.28 25.29 9.35
C ARG A 54 22.78 25.07 9.52
N ALA A 55 23.58 25.96 8.95
CA ALA A 55 25.03 25.94 9.08
C ALA A 55 25.61 27.37 9.13
N SER A 56 26.93 27.48 9.06
CA SER A 56 27.64 28.77 9.04
C SER A 56 27.23 29.69 7.89
N ASP A 57 26.89 29.08 6.76
CA ASP A 57 26.43 29.74 5.54
C ASP A 57 25.50 28.82 4.74
N GLU A 58 24.91 29.35 3.69
CA GLU A 58 23.90 28.64 2.86
C GLU A 58 24.47 27.45 2.08
N VAL A 59 25.73 27.54 1.64
CA VAL A 59 26.43 26.47 0.91
C VAL A 59 26.71 25.31 1.85
N ALA A 60 27.20 25.59 3.05
CA ALA A 60 27.43 24.57 4.08
C ALA A 60 26.11 23.92 4.51
N ALA A 61 25.04 24.71 4.70
CA ALA A 61 23.69 24.20 5.03
C ALA A 61 23.18 23.28 3.94
N LYS A 62 23.31 23.65 2.66
CA LYS A 62 22.91 22.78 1.53
C LYS A 62 23.67 21.47 1.50
N LEU A 63 24.99 21.51 1.60
CA LEU A 63 25.82 20.30 1.55
C LEU A 63 25.51 19.34 2.70
N GLN A 64 25.43 19.85 3.92
CA GLN A 64 25.10 19.07 5.10
C GLN A 64 23.68 18.52 5.03
N GLY A 65 22.70 19.34 4.61
CA GLY A 65 21.32 18.97 4.48
C GLY A 65 21.11 17.85 3.48
N ILE A 66 21.71 17.94 2.29
CA ILE A 66 21.64 16.87 1.28
C ILE A 66 22.28 15.58 1.80
N GLN A 67 23.43 15.65 2.47
CA GLN A 67 24.11 14.48 3.01
C GLN A 67 23.26 13.77 4.09
N LYS A 68 22.73 14.54 5.04
CA LYS A 68 21.82 14.00 6.08
C LYS A 68 20.57 13.38 5.49
N ALA A 69 19.94 14.06 4.52
CA ALA A 69 18.74 13.56 3.86
C ALA A 69 19.00 12.26 3.07
N GLN A 70 20.13 12.12 2.43
CA GLN A 70 20.53 10.87 1.76
C GLN A 70 20.71 9.71 2.76
N GLN A 71 21.29 10.01 3.92
CA GLN A 71 21.46 9.02 4.99
C GLN A 71 20.10 8.61 5.57
N GLU A 72 19.23 9.57 5.86
CA GLU A 72 17.87 9.35 6.34
C GLU A 72 17.05 8.55 5.34
N ALA A 73 17.10 8.91 4.05
CA ALA A 73 16.41 8.19 2.98
C ALA A 73 16.81 6.71 2.91
N LEU A 74 18.12 6.41 3.01
CA LEU A 74 18.58 5.02 3.01
C LEU A 74 18.13 4.28 4.26
N TYR A 75 18.15 4.93 5.41
CA TYR A 75 17.68 4.35 6.66
C TYR A 75 16.17 4.05 6.60
N ASN A 76 15.37 4.99 6.11
CA ASN A 76 13.93 4.82 5.91
C ASN A 76 13.60 3.66 4.96
N LEU A 77 14.31 3.58 3.84
CA LEU A 77 14.16 2.44 2.91
C LEU A 77 14.49 1.11 3.60
N ILE A 78 15.62 1.03 4.30
CA ILE A 78 16.03 -0.21 4.98
C ILE A 78 14.98 -0.61 6.02
N GLN A 79 14.51 0.32 6.85
CA GLN A 79 13.46 0.05 7.84
C GLN A 79 12.15 -0.39 7.18
N LYS A 80 11.80 0.20 6.04
CA LYS A 80 10.60 -0.18 5.28
C LYS A 80 10.62 -1.63 4.85
N ILE A 81 11.76 -2.13 4.36
CA ILE A 81 11.87 -3.48 3.78
C ILE A 81 12.41 -4.54 4.73
N THR A 82 12.70 -4.21 5.99
CA THR A 82 13.20 -5.16 7.00
C THR A 82 12.29 -5.20 8.22
N LEU A 83 12.32 -6.31 8.98
CA LEU A 83 11.61 -6.42 10.26
C LEU A 83 12.29 -5.57 11.33
N ARG A 84 11.50 -5.00 12.24
CA ARG A 84 11.99 -4.23 13.39
C ARG A 84 12.95 -5.03 14.28
N ASP A 85 12.70 -6.33 14.43
CA ASP A 85 13.55 -7.25 15.22
C ASP A 85 14.99 -7.30 14.69
N HIS A 86 15.21 -6.95 13.43
CA HIS A 86 16.54 -6.91 12.80
C HIS A 86 17.15 -5.50 12.77
N HIS A 87 16.45 -4.44 13.21
CA HIS A 87 16.98 -3.07 13.12
C HIS A 87 18.25 -2.86 13.95
N GLY A 88 18.44 -3.59 15.06
CA GLY A 88 19.70 -3.59 15.83
C GLY A 88 20.89 -4.21 15.09
N GLN A 89 20.65 -4.94 14.01
CA GLN A 89 21.68 -5.58 13.18
C GLN A 89 21.97 -4.80 11.88
N LEU A 90 21.27 -3.69 11.68
CA LEU A 90 21.47 -2.87 10.48
C LEU A 90 22.87 -2.27 10.46
N PRO A 91 23.54 -2.22 9.29
CA PRO A 91 24.84 -1.60 9.19
C PRO A 91 24.73 -0.09 9.46
N GLN A 92 25.76 0.47 10.07
CA GLN A 92 25.91 1.92 10.14
C GLN A 92 26.05 2.48 8.72
N VAL A 93 25.20 3.43 8.39
CA VAL A 93 25.15 4.06 7.06
C VAL A 93 26.24 5.15 7.02
N ASP A 94 27.39 4.80 6.44
CA ASP A 94 28.47 5.73 6.15
C ASP A 94 28.37 6.31 4.73
N GLN A 95 29.18 7.32 4.43
CA GLN A 95 29.21 7.99 3.12
C GLN A 95 29.55 7.04 1.96
N LYS A 96 30.34 6.00 2.20
CA LYS A 96 30.70 5.00 1.19
C LYS A 96 29.49 4.13 0.82
N ILE A 97 28.74 3.70 1.82
CA ILE A 97 27.50 2.94 1.62
C ILE A 97 26.47 3.79 0.86
N ILE A 98 26.32 5.06 1.21
CA ILE A 98 25.44 6.01 0.52
C ILE A 98 25.80 6.07 -0.96
N GLN A 99 27.06 6.34 -1.32
CA GLN A 99 27.50 6.44 -2.71
C GLN A 99 27.33 5.15 -3.50
N GLN A 100 27.47 3.99 -2.87
CA GLN A 100 27.29 2.69 -3.51
C GLN A 100 25.81 2.36 -3.76
N THR A 101 24.92 2.77 -2.86
CA THR A 101 23.50 2.40 -2.88
C THR A 101 22.63 3.39 -3.63
N ILE A 102 22.93 4.66 -3.63
CA ILE A 102 22.17 5.68 -4.38
C ILE A 102 22.41 5.52 -5.87
N ARG A 103 21.31 5.54 -6.63
CA ARG A 103 21.33 5.63 -8.09
C ARG A 103 21.41 7.07 -8.56
N ASP A 104 20.50 7.89 -8.08
CA ASP A 104 20.38 9.33 -8.34
C ASP A 104 19.49 9.98 -7.28
N TYR A 105 19.46 11.32 -7.25
CA TYR A 105 18.52 12.09 -6.45
C TYR A 105 18.06 13.34 -7.21
N ALA A 106 16.88 13.82 -6.85
CA ALA A 106 16.33 15.09 -7.33
C ALA A 106 16.04 16.01 -6.15
N VAL A 107 16.20 17.30 -6.37
CA VAL A 107 15.92 18.35 -5.37
C VAL A 107 14.79 19.21 -5.90
N ALA A 108 13.80 19.48 -5.05
CA ALA A 108 12.67 20.36 -5.35
C ALA A 108 12.43 21.33 -4.19
N ASP A 109 11.68 22.38 -4.47
CA ASP A 109 11.21 23.36 -3.47
C ASP A 109 12.35 24.02 -2.67
N GLU A 110 13.52 24.25 -3.31
CA GLU A 110 14.69 24.84 -2.65
C GLU A 110 14.43 26.27 -2.18
N LYS A 111 14.75 26.53 -0.90
CA LYS A 111 14.71 27.86 -0.28
C LYS A 111 15.97 28.08 0.54
N PHE A 112 16.54 29.27 0.42
CA PHE A 112 17.75 29.70 1.12
C PHE A 112 17.47 30.99 1.93
N GLY A 113 18.13 31.14 3.05
CA GLY A 113 18.07 32.37 3.81
C GLY A 113 18.69 32.26 5.19
N GLY A 114 19.59 33.19 5.55
CA GLY A 114 20.18 33.30 6.89
C GLY A 114 20.90 32.04 7.36
N GLY A 115 21.68 31.40 6.48
CA GLY A 115 22.40 30.16 6.80
C GLY A 115 21.48 28.92 6.93
N ARG A 116 20.21 29.01 6.46
CA ARG A 116 19.25 27.90 6.46
C ARG A 116 18.98 27.44 5.04
N TYR A 117 18.86 26.13 4.86
CA TYR A 117 18.48 25.47 3.61
C TYR A 117 17.26 24.59 3.81
N LEU A 118 16.20 24.84 3.03
CA LEU A 118 14.99 24.02 2.98
C LEU A 118 14.85 23.43 1.59
N ALA A 119 14.52 22.14 1.50
CA ALA A 119 14.26 21.49 0.23
C ALA A 119 13.45 20.20 0.43
N LYS A 120 12.92 19.67 -0.66
CA LYS A 120 12.43 18.29 -0.76
C LYS A 120 13.42 17.49 -1.58
N LEU A 121 13.99 16.43 -0.99
CA LEU A 121 14.91 15.53 -1.65
C LEU A 121 14.21 14.22 -1.98
N THR A 122 14.19 13.84 -3.26
CA THR A 122 13.73 12.51 -3.73
C THR A 122 14.94 11.67 -4.07
N VAL A 123 15.21 10.63 -3.28
CA VAL A 123 16.38 9.75 -3.43
C VAL A 123 15.96 8.42 -4.03
N ARG A 124 16.66 7.96 -5.08
CA ARG A 124 16.42 6.67 -5.73
C ARG A 124 17.61 5.74 -5.54
N PHE A 125 17.33 4.50 -5.16
CA PHE A 125 18.35 3.52 -4.79
C PHE A 125 18.52 2.43 -5.85
N LYS A 126 19.74 1.88 -5.91
CA LYS A 126 20.08 0.69 -6.70
C LYS A 126 19.62 -0.55 -5.93
N ARG A 127 18.52 -1.19 -6.35
CA ARG A 127 17.96 -2.38 -5.71
C ARG A 127 19.04 -3.44 -5.41
N ALA A 128 19.87 -3.77 -6.40
CA ALA A 128 20.93 -4.79 -6.23
C ALA A 128 21.94 -4.43 -5.13
N ALA A 129 22.32 -3.15 -5.03
CA ALA A 129 23.27 -2.69 -4.02
C ALA A 129 22.70 -2.77 -2.60
N VAL A 130 21.44 -2.32 -2.40
CA VAL A 130 20.74 -2.41 -1.11
C VAL A 130 20.55 -3.87 -0.70
N ARG A 131 20.13 -4.75 -1.62
CA ARG A 131 20.02 -6.20 -1.34
C ARG A 131 21.36 -6.81 -0.92
N THR A 132 22.44 -6.49 -1.65
CA THR A 132 23.79 -6.96 -1.31
C THR A 132 24.21 -6.50 0.08
N LEU A 133 23.94 -5.23 0.43
CA LEU A 133 24.24 -4.67 1.74
C LEU A 133 23.52 -5.47 2.85
N LEU A 134 22.23 -5.69 2.73
CA LEU A 134 21.41 -6.39 3.73
C LEU A 134 21.76 -7.89 3.80
N THR A 135 22.00 -8.54 2.66
CA THR A 135 22.41 -9.96 2.62
C THR A 135 23.77 -10.20 3.31
N ARG A 136 24.73 -9.31 3.10
CA ARG A 136 26.04 -9.39 3.78
C ARG A 136 25.91 -9.27 5.30
N ASN A 137 24.94 -8.50 5.77
CA ASN A 137 24.63 -8.34 7.20
C ASN A 137 23.62 -9.38 7.71
N LYS A 138 23.26 -10.40 6.90
CA LYS A 138 22.30 -11.46 7.25
C LYS A 138 20.90 -10.94 7.64
N VAL A 139 20.52 -9.78 7.16
CA VAL A 139 19.21 -9.17 7.42
C VAL A 139 18.23 -9.61 6.34
N PRO A 140 17.15 -10.34 6.68
CA PRO A 140 16.14 -10.78 5.73
C PRO A 140 15.31 -9.61 5.25
N ILE A 141 14.83 -9.68 3.99
CA ILE A 141 14.20 -8.58 3.27
C ILE A 141 12.78 -8.96 2.86
N ALA A 142 11.83 -8.04 3.04
CA ALA A 142 10.50 -8.10 2.45
C ALA A 142 10.37 -6.99 1.40
N GLU A 143 10.18 -7.35 0.14
CA GLU A 143 10.08 -6.40 -0.98
C GLU A 143 8.71 -6.45 -1.69
N THR A 144 7.82 -7.32 -1.23
CA THR A 144 6.49 -7.46 -1.83
C THR A 144 5.59 -6.36 -1.32
N VAL A 145 5.25 -5.42 -2.18
CA VAL A 145 4.20 -4.43 -1.90
C VAL A 145 2.85 -5.12 -2.05
N SER A 146 1.98 -4.99 -1.05
CA SER A 146 0.61 -5.48 -1.09
C SER A 146 -0.25 -4.62 -2.02
N ARG A 147 -1.30 -5.20 -2.58
CA ARG A 147 -2.47 -4.41 -2.95
C ARG A 147 -3.10 -3.83 -1.68
N ALA A 148 -3.85 -2.76 -1.83
CA ALA A 148 -4.48 -2.08 -0.70
C ALA A 148 -5.33 -3.04 0.15
N VAL A 149 -5.42 -2.76 1.44
CA VAL A 149 -6.41 -3.35 2.36
C VAL A 149 -7.33 -2.25 2.85
N VAL A 150 -8.61 -2.59 3.01
CA VAL A 150 -9.61 -1.63 3.54
C VAL A 150 -9.62 -1.73 5.06
N VAL A 151 -9.43 -0.62 5.74
CA VAL A 151 -9.56 -0.55 7.20
C VAL A 151 -11.01 -0.26 7.57
N ILE A 152 -11.58 -1.06 8.45
CA ILE A 152 -12.94 -0.93 8.97
C ILE A 152 -12.85 -0.56 10.46
N PRO A 153 -12.93 0.75 10.79
CA PRO A 153 -12.70 1.23 12.15
C PRO A 153 -13.98 1.24 12.98
N VAL A 154 -14.27 0.15 13.65
CA VAL A 154 -15.40 0.03 14.57
C VAL A 154 -15.02 0.61 15.93
N TYR A 155 -15.85 1.49 16.47
CA TYR A 155 -15.67 2.08 17.79
C TYR A 155 -16.77 1.62 18.73
N ARG A 156 -16.40 1.16 19.94
CA ARG A 156 -17.33 0.77 20.97
C ARG A 156 -17.15 1.65 22.20
N THR A 157 -18.24 2.15 22.72
CA THR A 157 -18.33 2.88 23.98
C THR A 157 -19.54 2.37 24.77
N ALA A 158 -19.71 2.80 26.01
CA ALA A 158 -20.81 2.38 26.86
C ALA A 158 -22.17 2.56 26.15
N GLY A 159 -22.72 1.46 25.63
CA GLY A 159 -24.06 1.41 25.02
C GLY A 159 -24.14 1.65 23.50
N SER A 160 -23.01 1.86 22.78
CA SER A 160 -23.05 2.12 21.34
C SER A 160 -21.90 1.45 20.59
N ILE A 161 -22.19 0.96 19.38
CA ILE A 161 -21.22 0.45 18.43
C ILE A 161 -21.32 1.32 17.16
N LEU A 162 -20.27 2.06 16.89
CA LEU A 162 -20.21 3.05 15.80
C LEU A 162 -19.28 2.55 14.69
N LEU A 163 -19.67 2.70 13.45
CA LEU A 163 -18.81 2.46 12.28
C LEU A 163 -18.87 3.66 11.34
N TRP A 164 -20.05 3.97 10.80
CA TRP A 164 -20.27 5.03 9.85
C TRP A 164 -20.90 6.28 10.47
N ASP A 165 -21.18 6.23 11.75
CA ASP A 165 -21.82 7.30 12.51
C ASP A 165 -20.86 8.49 12.67
N ASP A 166 -21.43 9.69 12.78
CA ASP A 166 -20.68 10.92 13.06
C ASP A 166 -21.28 11.57 14.34
N PRO A 167 -20.47 11.84 15.38
CA PRO A 167 -19.02 11.69 15.45
C PRO A 167 -18.54 10.26 15.77
N ASN A 168 -17.51 9.81 15.07
CA ASN A 168 -16.78 8.59 15.39
C ASN A 168 -15.29 8.91 15.62
N PRO A 169 -14.82 9.00 16.88
CA PRO A 169 -13.44 9.39 17.18
C PRO A 169 -12.38 8.40 16.62
N TRP A 170 -12.73 7.12 16.54
CA TRP A 170 -11.84 6.09 16.00
C TRP A 170 -11.68 6.22 14.49
N PHE A 171 -12.79 6.45 13.78
CA PHE A 171 -12.76 6.76 12.36
C PHE A 171 -11.94 8.02 12.09
N ALA A 172 -12.15 9.09 12.87
CA ALA A 172 -11.41 10.35 12.74
C ALA A 172 -9.90 10.15 12.99
N ALA A 173 -9.50 9.33 13.97
CA ALA A 173 -8.10 9.01 14.21
C ALA A 173 -7.46 8.29 13.01
N TRP A 174 -8.16 7.33 12.41
CA TRP A 174 -7.71 6.66 11.19
C TRP A 174 -7.64 7.61 9.98
N ALA A 175 -8.62 8.47 9.80
CA ALA A 175 -8.67 9.43 8.69
C ALA A 175 -7.57 10.50 8.77
N SER A 176 -7.21 10.92 9.99
CA SER A 176 -6.19 11.95 10.23
C SER A 176 -4.75 11.45 10.14
N ARG A 177 -4.52 10.13 10.02
CA ARG A 177 -3.18 9.57 9.96
C ARG A 177 -2.43 10.03 8.70
N PRO A 178 -1.10 10.20 8.76
CA PRO A 178 -0.29 10.34 7.55
C PRO A 178 -0.44 9.12 6.65
N SER A 179 -0.39 9.32 5.33
CA SER A 179 -0.39 8.19 4.38
C SER A 179 0.84 7.31 4.65
N PRO A 180 0.66 6.03 5.01
CA PRO A 180 1.80 5.17 5.27
C PRO A 180 2.57 4.91 3.98
N ASN A 181 3.88 5.16 4.01
CA ASN A 181 4.80 4.80 2.94
C ASN A 181 5.40 3.40 3.20
N GLY A 182 4.52 2.41 3.39
CA GLY A 182 4.89 1.04 3.74
C GLY A 182 4.67 0.04 2.62
N LEU A 183 4.79 -1.25 2.96
CA LEU A 183 4.53 -2.36 2.05
C LEU A 183 3.06 -2.79 2.02
N LEU A 184 2.24 -2.30 2.96
CA LEU A 184 0.82 -2.61 3.08
C LEU A 184 -0.02 -1.33 2.96
N PRO A 185 -0.36 -0.88 1.75
CA PRO A 185 -1.23 0.27 1.56
C PRO A 185 -2.59 0.06 2.24
N MET A 186 -3.08 1.08 2.95
CA MET A 186 -4.33 1.02 3.70
C MET A 186 -5.29 2.10 3.21
N VAL A 187 -6.51 1.71 2.86
CA VAL A 187 -7.58 2.61 2.42
C VAL A 187 -8.63 2.70 3.53
N ILE A 188 -9.05 3.92 3.84
CA ILE A 188 -10.19 4.17 4.72
C ILE A 188 -11.39 4.44 3.83
N PRO A 189 -12.52 3.71 3.98
CA PRO A 189 -13.76 4.01 3.28
C PRO A 189 -14.24 5.43 3.58
N LEU A 190 -15.05 5.98 2.69
CA LEU A 190 -15.59 7.33 2.87
C LEU A 190 -16.72 7.38 3.93
N GLY A 191 -17.35 6.22 4.23
CA GLY A 191 -18.52 6.14 5.11
C GLY A 191 -19.77 6.72 4.47
N ASP A 192 -19.84 6.77 3.14
CA ASP A 192 -20.99 7.24 2.40
C ASP A 192 -22.15 6.21 2.39
N PHE A 193 -23.30 6.63 1.85
CA PHE A 193 -24.47 5.75 1.76
C PHE A 193 -24.16 4.40 1.08
N SER A 194 -23.26 4.39 0.12
CA SER A 194 -22.87 3.18 -0.58
C SER A 194 -21.98 2.24 0.27
N ASP A 195 -21.28 2.75 1.27
CA ASP A 195 -20.55 1.92 2.26
C ASP A 195 -21.50 1.35 3.31
N ILE A 196 -22.40 2.18 3.82
CA ILE A 196 -23.43 1.82 4.81
C ILE A 196 -24.29 0.65 4.31
N THR A 197 -24.67 0.65 3.03
CA THR A 197 -25.48 -0.43 2.43
C THR A 197 -24.72 -1.74 2.26
N VAL A 198 -23.39 -1.68 2.16
CA VAL A 198 -22.55 -2.87 1.98
C VAL A 198 -22.23 -3.55 3.30
N LEU A 199 -21.93 -2.78 4.38
CA LEU A 199 -21.40 -3.33 5.63
C LEU A 199 -21.93 -2.55 6.84
N SER A 200 -22.59 -3.25 7.78
CA SER A 200 -22.93 -2.71 9.10
C SER A 200 -21.83 -2.95 10.14
N SER A 201 -21.92 -2.27 11.29
CA SER A 201 -21.01 -2.46 12.42
C SER A 201 -21.05 -3.88 12.96
N GLU A 202 -22.25 -4.48 13.08
CA GLU A 202 -22.44 -5.84 13.56
C GLU A 202 -21.87 -6.87 12.59
N GLN A 203 -22.06 -6.68 11.28
CA GLN A 203 -21.49 -7.53 10.24
C GLN A 203 -19.97 -7.47 10.23
N ALA A 204 -19.39 -6.28 10.46
CA ALA A 204 -17.96 -6.11 10.58
C ALA A 204 -17.40 -6.87 11.80
N LEU A 205 -18.02 -6.73 12.97
CA LEU A 205 -17.59 -7.40 14.20
C LEU A 205 -17.82 -8.91 14.19
N SER A 206 -18.90 -9.39 13.57
CA SER A 206 -19.15 -10.83 13.42
C SER A 206 -18.22 -11.50 12.41
N GLY A 207 -17.48 -10.70 11.62
CA GLY A 207 -16.58 -11.21 10.59
C GLY A 207 -17.32 -11.79 9.38
N ASP A 208 -18.45 -11.17 8.99
CA ASP A 208 -19.21 -11.56 7.80
C ASP A 208 -18.33 -11.47 6.55
N ARG A 209 -17.84 -12.62 6.10
CA ARG A 209 -16.85 -12.71 5.03
C ARG A 209 -17.37 -12.20 3.69
N ASP A 210 -18.65 -12.38 3.41
CA ASP A 210 -19.23 -11.95 2.15
C ASP A 210 -19.33 -10.42 2.10
N ARG A 211 -19.77 -9.79 3.18
CA ARG A 211 -19.84 -8.34 3.32
C ARG A 211 -18.46 -7.69 3.36
N LEU A 212 -17.53 -8.26 4.11
CA LEU A 212 -16.13 -7.80 4.16
C LEU A 212 -15.44 -7.95 2.79
N SER A 213 -15.72 -9.01 2.05
CA SER A 213 -15.22 -9.17 0.68
C SER A 213 -15.86 -8.17 -0.28
N ALA A 214 -17.15 -7.88 -0.12
CA ALA A 214 -17.85 -6.90 -0.96
C ALA A 214 -17.27 -5.49 -0.80
N ILE A 215 -17.03 -5.04 0.45
CA ILE A 215 -16.42 -3.73 0.68
C ILE A 215 -14.96 -3.70 0.18
N ALA A 216 -14.17 -4.75 0.37
CA ALA A 216 -12.83 -4.84 -0.19
C ALA A 216 -12.83 -4.71 -1.72
N LYS A 217 -13.74 -5.40 -2.39
CA LYS A 217 -13.89 -5.35 -3.85
C LYS A 217 -14.31 -3.95 -4.34
N LYS A 218 -15.19 -3.26 -3.61
CA LYS A 218 -15.60 -1.89 -3.93
C LYS A 218 -14.41 -0.94 -4.00
N TYR A 219 -13.42 -1.12 -3.10
CA TYR A 219 -12.20 -0.28 -3.03
C TYR A 219 -10.99 -0.89 -3.76
N ASP A 220 -11.20 -1.87 -4.64
CA ASP A 220 -10.13 -2.61 -5.35
C ASP A 220 -9.03 -3.14 -4.41
N ALA A 221 -9.42 -3.55 -3.22
CA ALA A 221 -8.53 -4.04 -2.18
C ALA A 221 -8.49 -5.57 -2.13
N ILE A 222 -7.38 -6.12 -1.57
CA ILE A 222 -7.21 -7.58 -1.45
C ILE A 222 -7.96 -8.18 -0.27
N GLY A 223 -8.35 -7.36 0.69
CA GLY A 223 -9.04 -7.76 1.91
C GLY A 223 -9.31 -6.58 2.84
N THR A 224 -9.74 -6.90 4.04
CA THR A 224 -10.09 -5.90 5.07
C THR A 224 -9.31 -6.11 6.36
N LEU A 225 -9.05 -5.01 7.06
CA LEU A 225 -8.58 -4.96 8.44
C LEU A 225 -9.74 -4.42 9.30
N VAL A 226 -10.45 -5.28 9.99
CA VAL A 226 -11.44 -4.85 10.99
C VAL A 226 -10.69 -4.47 12.25
N THR A 227 -10.78 -3.21 12.64
CA THR A 227 -10.14 -2.67 13.85
C THR A 227 -11.22 -2.20 14.81
N LEU A 228 -11.24 -2.76 16.01
CA LEU A 228 -12.14 -2.35 17.07
C LEU A 228 -11.35 -1.56 18.10
N ALA A 229 -11.87 -0.40 18.49
CA ALA A 229 -11.42 0.32 19.68
C ALA A 229 -12.55 0.41 20.69
N GLU A 230 -12.29 0.01 21.92
CA GLU A 230 -13.21 0.06 23.04
C GLU A 230 -12.68 1.04 24.08
N LEU A 231 -13.45 2.12 24.28
CA LEU A 231 -13.14 3.10 25.32
C LEU A 231 -13.77 2.67 26.65
N ASP A 232 -12.94 2.62 27.65
CA ASP A 232 -13.34 2.48 29.07
C ASP A 232 -12.75 3.63 29.88
N VAL A 233 -13.44 4.02 30.93
CA VAL A 233 -13.01 5.08 31.85
C VAL A 233 -13.07 4.54 33.26
N ASP A 234 -11.92 4.54 33.95
CA ASP A 234 -11.84 4.13 35.32
C ASP A 234 -12.75 5.02 36.22
N PRO A 235 -13.73 4.43 36.93
CA PRO A 235 -14.69 5.21 37.72
C PRO A 235 -14.05 5.98 38.85
N GLN A 236 -12.90 5.54 39.37
CA GLN A 236 -12.24 6.15 40.54
C GLN A 236 -11.28 7.26 40.14
N THR A 237 -10.49 7.02 39.11
CA THR A 237 -9.43 7.94 38.66
C THR A 237 -9.88 8.84 37.52
N SER A 238 -10.98 8.53 36.84
CA SER A 238 -11.42 9.15 35.58
C SER A 238 -10.37 9.04 34.46
N ALA A 239 -9.44 8.09 34.59
CA ALA A 239 -8.42 7.85 33.55
C ALA A 239 -9.01 7.05 32.39
N PRO A 240 -8.85 7.51 31.14
CA PRO A 240 -9.31 6.75 29.99
C PRO A 240 -8.39 5.57 29.70
N SER A 241 -8.97 4.45 29.29
CA SER A 241 -8.26 3.32 28.71
C SER A 241 -8.90 2.91 27.40
N ILE A 242 -8.08 2.47 26.45
CA ILE A 242 -8.54 2.02 25.15
C ILE A 242 -8.02 0.62 24.91
N GLN A 243 -8.94 -0.31 24.69
CA GLN A 243 -8.61 -1.66 24.26
C GLN A 243 -8.80 -1.73 22.75
N ILE A 244 -7.79 -2.18 22.02
CA ILE A 244 -7.87 -2.35 20.58
C ILE A 244 -7.75 -3.81 20.20
N SER A 245 -8.50 -4.17 19.15
CA SER A 245 -8.25 -5.40 18.42
C SER A 245 -8.18 -5.15 16.92
N MET A 246 -7.45 -6.03 16.22
CA MET A 246 -7.36 -6.01 14.78
C MET A 246 -7.49 -7.43 14.25
N THR A 247 -8.41 -7.62 13.32
CA THR A 247 -8.62 -8.89 12.63
C THR A 247 -8.50 -8.67 11.13
N ARG A 248 -7.68 -9.49 10.47
CA ARG A 248 -7.48 -9.43 9.03
C ARG A 248 -8.33 -10.48 8.32
N PHE A 249 -9.05 -10.05 7.29
CA PHE A 249 -9.86 -10.90 6.41
C PHE A 249 -9.38 -10.75 4.97
N GLY A 250 -9.10 -11.89 4.32
CA GLY A 250 -8.64 -11.98 2.94
C GLY A 250 -8.55 -13.43 2.48
N LYS A 251 -8.23 -13.67 1.22
CA LYS A 251 -8.15 -15.03 0.63
C LYS A 251 -7.13 -15.95 1.32
N ALA A 252 -6.06 -15.37 1.90
CA ALA A 252 -4.96 -16.10 2.52
C ALA A 252 -4.92 -16.01 4.04
N ASP A 253 -5.84 -15.27 4.66
CA ASP A 253 -5.80 -14.97 6.09
C ASP A 253 -6.80 -15.79 6.89
N ALA A 254 -6.30 -16.48 7.90
CA ALA A 254 -7.09 -17.32 8.80
C ALA A 254 -7.57 -16.57 10.06
N GLY A 255 -7.92 -15.29 9.95
CA GLY A 255 -8.50 -14.54 11.07
C GLY A 255 -7.58 -14.39 12.29
N ARG A 256 -6.29 -14.12 12.08
CA ARG A 256 -5.39 -13.77 13.19
C ARG A 256 -5.89 -12.51 13.87
N VAL A 257 -6.04 -12.57 15.18
CA VAL A 257 -6.49 -11.44 15.98
C VAL A 257 -5.31 -10.90 16.80
N PHE A 258 -5.14 -9.60 16.75
CA PHE A 258 -4.19 -8.87 17.59
C PHE A 258 -4.95 -8.05 18.62
N PHE A 259 -4.46 -8.03 19.86
CA PHE A 259 -5.02 -7.24 20.96
C PHE A 259 -3.93 -6.39 21.60
N ARG A 260 -4.28 -5.18 22.00
CA ARG A 260 -3.43 -4.30 22.82
C ARG A 260 -4.30 -3.33 23.60
N SER A 261 -3.80 -2.89 24.78
CA SER A 261 -4.43 -1.88 25.62
C SER A 261 -3.53 -0.67 25.77
N PHE A 262 -4.15 0.50 25.83
CA PHE A 262 -3.51 1.79 26.09
C PHE A 262 -4.20 2.40 27.29
N SER A 263 -3.43 2.86 28.29
CA SER A 263 -3.95 3.48 29.50
C SER A 263 -3.39 4.89 29.62
N GLY A 264 -4.27 5.83 29.76
CA GLY A 264 -3.93 7.23 30.03
C GLY A 264 -3.93 7.57 31.52
N THR A 265 -3.65 8.82 31.80
CA THR A 265 -3.92 9.46 33.09
C THR A 265 -5.21 10.28 32.97
N ARG A 266 -5.71 10.84 34.07
CA ARG A 266 -6.87 11.73 34.05
C ARG A 266 -6.73 12.91 33.08
N GLU A 267 -5.50 13.35 32.80
CA GLU A 267 -5.19 14.47 31.91
C GLU A 267 -4.99 14.04 30.45
N SER A 268 -4.96 12.72 30.20
CA SER A 268 -4.71 12.20 28.85
C SER A 268 -5.90 12.45 27.93
N SER A 269 -5.63 12.95 26.74
CA SER A 269 -6.63 13.09 25.70
C SER A 269 -6.98 11.74 25.07
N VAL A 270 -8.27 11.39 25.04
CA VAL A 270 -8.76 10.20 24.35
C VAL A 270 -8.33 10.23 22.87
N SER A 271 -8.33 11.41 22.22
CA SER A 271 -7.90 11.56 20.83
C SER A 271 -6.42 11.20 20.61
N GLU A 272 -5.55 11.53 21.56
CA GLU A 272 -4.12 11.17 21.51
C GLU A 272 -3.92 9.68 21.69
N LEU A 273 -4.61 9.05 22.64
CA LEU A 273 -4.56 7.61 22.83
C LEU A 273 -5.06 6.84 21.60
N LEU A 274 -6.12 7.33 20.95
CA LEU A 274 -6.62 6.75 19.70
C LEU A 274 -5.62 6.86 18.56
N LYS A 275 -4.91 8.00 18.43
CA LYS A 275 -3.85 8.17 17.42
C LYS A 275 -2.69 7.22 17.68
N GLU A 276 -2.23 7.11 18.93
CA GLU A 276 -1.19 6.14 19.31
C GLU A 276 -1.61 4.70 19.01
N ALA A 277 -2.88 4.37 19.25
CA ALA A 277 -3.44 3.08 18.93
C ALA A 277 -3.45 2.81 17.40
N VAL A 278 -3.80 3.80 16.58
CA VAL A 278 -3.71 3.71 15.10
C VAL A 278 -2.28 3.42 14.66
N GLU A 279 -1.30 4.15 15.17
CA GLU A 279 0.12 3.94 14.84
C GLU A 279 0.57 2.53 15.20
N ALA A 280 0.19 2.03 16.38
CA ALA A 280 0.52 0.68 16.81
C ALA A 280 -0.09 -0.39 15.90
N LEU A 281 -1.33 -0.20 15.41
CA LEU A 281 -1.98 -1.11 14.49
C LEU A 281 -1.34 -1.08 13.10
N ILE A 282 -0.98 0.10 12.60
CA ILE A 282 -0.26 0.24 11.32
C ILE A 282 1.07 -0.52 11.38
N ILE A 283 1.85 -0.27 12.43
CA ILE A 283 3.13 -0.95 12.65
C ILE A 283 2.93 -2.47 12.71
N ARG A 284 1.93 -2.93 13.45
CA ARG A 284 1.64 -4.35 13.58
C ARG A 284 1.26 -4.99 12.24
N ALA A 285 0.37 -4.36 11.50
CA ALA A 285 -0.07 -4.85 10.20
C ALA A 285 1.09 -4.91 9.18
N GLU A 286 1.96 -3.89 9.17
CA GLU A 286 3.18 -3.86 8.35
C GLU A 286 4.17 -4.96 8.74
N GLU A 287 4.41 -5.17 10.04
CA GLU A 287 5.32 -6.22 10.51
C GLU A 287 4.79 -7.62 10.20
N ASP A 288 3.49 -7.85 10.34
CA ASP A 288 2.87 -9.12 9.97
C ASP A 288 2.99 -9.35 8.45
N TRP A 289 2.75 -8.30 7.63
CA TRP A 289 2.94 -8.38 6.19
C TRP A 289 4.39 -8.70 5.81
N LYS A 290 5.36 -8.00 6.39
CA LYS A 290 6.79 -8.24 6.17
C LYS A 290 7.15 -9.67 6.54
N ARG A 291 6.74 -10.16 7.73
CA ARG A 291 7.03 -11.52 8.21
C ARG A 291 6.48 -12.58 7.26
N ASP A 292 5.27 -12.39 6.74
CA ASP A 292 4.66 -13.29 5.78
C ASP A 292 5.32 -13.25 4.38
N ASN A 293 6.08 -12.18 4.08
CA ASN A 293 6.71 -11.94 2.79
C ASN A 293 8.24 -11.84 2.84
N LEU A 294 8.87 -12.29 3.92
CA LEU A 294 10.33 -12.34 4.00
C LEU A 294 10.92 -13.22 2.88
N GLN A 295 11.89 -12.69 2.18
CA GLN A 295 12.66 -13.45 1.22
C GLN A 295 13.74 -14.23 1.95
N SER A 296 13.80 -15.55 1.73
CA SER A 296 14.87 -16.37 2.24
C SER A 296 16.21 -15.96 1.59
N LEU A 297 17.18 -15.63 2.40
CA LEU A 297 18.52 -15.21 1.95
C LEU A 297 19.32 -16.34 1.25
N SER A 298 18.89 -17.60 1.41
CA SER A 298 19.75 -18.75 1.12
C SER A 298 19.21 -19.74 0.07
N ALA A 299 17.98 -19.67 -0.39
CA ALA A 299 17.43 -20.65 -1.31
C ALA A 299 16.78 -20.00 -2.54
N GLN A 300 17.57 -19.86 -3.61
CA GLN A 300 16.99 -19.71 -4.93
C GLN A 300 16.41 -21.07 -5.35
N GLN A 301 15.12 -21.08 -5.63
CA GLN A 301 14.41 -22.27 -6.12
C GLN A 301 14.07 -22.10 -7.60
N ARG A 302 13.94 -23.23 -8.27
CA ARG A 302 13.45 -23.29 -9.66
C ARG A 302 12.16 -24.07 -9.69
N ILE A 303 11.20 -23.54 -10.44
CA ILE A 303 9.91 -24.18 -10.65
C ILE A 303 9.57 -24.12 -12.14
N ARG A 304 8.98 -25.21 -12.63
CA ARG A 304 8.43 -25.28 -13.98
C ARG A 304 6.92 -25.20 -13.89
N ILE A 305 6.34 -24.27 -14.63
CA ILE A 305 4.92 -23.92 -14.56
C ILE A 305 4.27 -24.07 -15.93
N HIS A 306 3.14 -24.74 -15.96
CA HIS A 306 2.29 -24.85 -17.13
C HIS A 306 1.24 -23.72 -17.11
N VAL A 307 1.14 -22.98 -18.19
CA VAL A 307 0.22 -21.86 -18.35
C VAL A 307 -0.73 -22.18 -19.49
N PRO A 308 -1.96 -22.67 -19.22
CA PRO A 308 -2.98 -22.86 -20.25
C PRO A 308 -3.33 -21.52 -20.87
N LEU A 309 -3.37 -21.45 -22.20
CA LEU A 309 -3.63 -20.23 -22.95
C LEU A 309 -4.93 -20.33 -23.74
N THR A 310 -5.69 -19.24 -23.76
CA THR A 310 -6.86 -19.07 -24.61
C THR A 310 -6.56 -18.20 -25.82
N SER A 311 -5.51 -17.38 -25.75
CA SER A 311 -5.07 -16.49 -26.83
C SER A 311 -3.66 -15.94 -26.54
N LEU A 312 -3.00 -15.39 -27.56
CA LEU A 312 -1.75 -14.67 -27.38
C LEU A 312 -1.91 -13.45 -26.46
N LYS A 313 -3.04 -12.75 -26.51
CA LYS A 313 -3.35 -11.63 -25.61
C LYS A 313 -3.37 -12.10 -24.14
N ASN A 314 -3.96 -13.26 -23.89
CA ASN A 314 -3.97 -13.87 -22.54
C ASN A 314 -2.55 -14.15 -22.05
N TRP A 315 -1.66 -14.68 -22.92
CA TRP A 315 -0.25 -14.88 -22.58
C TRP A 315 0.47 -13.57 -22.24
N LEU A 316 0.29 -12.53 -23.02
CA LEU A 316 0.95 -11.23 -22.77
C LEU A 316 0.54 -10.63 -21.43
N ILE A 317 -0.72 -10.78 -21.04
CA ILE A 317 -1.21 -10.34 -19.72
C ILE A 317 -0.53 -11.14 -18.61
N ILE A 318 -0.52 -12.47 -18.71
CA ILE A 318 0.09 -13.34 -17.69
C ILE A 318 1.59 -13.04 -17.56
N ARG A 319 2.32 -12.96 -18.68
CA ARG A 319 3.74 -12.65 -18.70
C ARG A 319 4.04 -11.30 -18.03
N ASN A 320 3.31 -10.25 -18.39
CA ASN A 320 3.48 -8.91 -17.80
C ASN A 320 3.22 -8.89 -16.29
N ARG A 321 2.26 -9.71 -15.82
CA ARG A 321 2.01 -9.89 -14.39
C ARG A 321 3.13 -10.66 -13.70
N LEU A 322 3.64 -11.74 -14.30
CA LEU A 322 4.76 -12.52 -13.79
C LEU A 322 6.03 -11.69 -13.62
N GLU A 323 6.34 -10.81 -14.57
CA GLU A 323 7.50 -9.93 -14.54
C GLU A 323 7.47 -8.93 -13.35
N LYS A 324 6.28 -8.71 -12.75
CA LYS A 324 6.06 -7.83 -11.60
C LYS A 324 6.05 -8.56 -10.26
N VAL A 325 6.04 -9.88 -10.25
CA VAL A 325 6.04 -10.68 -9.01
C VAL A 325 7.39 -10.57 -8.32
N SER A 326 7.45 -9.93 -7.17
CA SER A 326 8.70 -9.58 -6.45
C SER A 326 9.65 -10.74 -6.17
N PRO A 327 9.22 -11.95 -5.76
CA PRO A 327 10.10 -13.08 -5.56
C PRO A 327 10.77 -13.62 -6.82
N ILE A 328 10.23 -13.35 -8.01
CA ILE A 328 10.78 -13.85 -9.26
C ILE A 328 12.08 -13.10 -9.58
N ILE A 329 13.14 -13.87 -9.78
CA ILE A 329 14.49 -13.39 -10.14
C ILE A 329 14.64 -13.41 -11.66
N ASP A 330 14.32 -14.57 -12.27
CA ASP A 330 14.37 -14.79 -13.71
C ASP A 330 13.15 -15.58 -14.19
N LEU A 331 12.73 -15.26 -15.40
CA LEU A 331 11.65 -15.92 -16.11
C LEU A 331 12.13 -16.34 -17.49
N TYR A 332 12.05 -17.64 -17.77
CA TYR A 332 12.41 -18.22 -19.04
C TYR A 332 11.24 -18.98 -19.65
N VAL A 333 10.89 -18.66 -20.90
CA VAL A 333 9.84 -19.37 -21.65
C VAL A 333 10.47 -20.56 -22.37
N ALA A 334 10.31 -21.74 -21.81
CA ALA A 334 10.88 -22.97 -22.37
C ALA A 334 10.11 -23.44 -23.62
N ARG A 335 8.79 -23.22 -23.67
CA ARG A 335 7.94 -23.55 -24.82
C ARG A 335 6.74 -22.61 -24.85
N LEU A 336 6.34 -22.19 -26.04
CA LEU A 336 5.11 -21.46 -26.28
C LEU A 336 4.37 -22.07 -27.44
N SER A 337 3.11 -22.42 -27.24
CA SER A 337 2.17 -22.93 -28.26
C SER A 337 0.89 -22.10 -28.25
N VAL A 338 -0.04 -22.39 -29.14
CA VAL A 338 -1.35 -21.71 -29.20
C VAL A 338 -2.18 -21.94 -27.93
N SER A 339 -2.05 -23.12 -27.32
CA SER A 339 -2.87 -23.54 -26.17
C SER A 339 -2.14 -23.56 -24.83
N GLU A 340 -0.81 -23.44 -24.81
CA GLU A 340 -0.02 -23.62 -23.60
C GLU A 340 1.32 -22.88 -23.69
N ALA A 341 1.75 -22.27 -22.58
CA ALA A 341 3.15 -21.89 -22.36
C ALA A 341 3.75 -22.74 -21.23
N LEU A 342 5.00 -23.18 -21.40
CA LEU A 342 5.81 -23.78 -20.38
C LEU A 342 6.87 -22.77 -19.93
N VAL A 343 6.81 -22.36 -18.65
CA VAL A 343 7.66 -21.31 -18.09
C VAL A 343 8.52 -21.89 -16.98
N GLU A 344 9.81 -21.63 -17.03
CA GLU A 344 10.73 -21.89 -15.91
C GLU A 344 10.98 -20.58 -15.16
N ILE A 345 10.78 -20.62 -13.85
CA ILE A 345 10.94 -19.46 -12.98
C ILE A 345 12.02 -19.79 -11.93
N ARG A 346 13.00 -18.90 -11.82
CA ARG A 346 13.92 -18.87 -10.68
C ARG A 346 13.43 -17.81 -9.72
N TYR A 347 13.23 -18.18 -8.45
CA TYR A 347 12.64 -17.29 -7.45
C TYR A 347 13.33 -17.45 -6.09
N SER A 348 13.19 -16.43 -5.24
CA SER A 348 13.63 -16.43 -3.84
C SER A 348 12.47 -16.76 -2.91
N GLY A 349 12.74 -17.48 -1.83
CA GLY A 349 11.73 -17.86 -0.84
C GLY A 349 11.10 -19.23 -1.09
N GLY A 350 10.05 -19.55 -0.32
CA GLY A 350 9.34 -20.82 -0.41
C GLY A 350 8.19 -20.83 -1.43
N PRO A 351 7.66 -22.02 -1.79
CA PRO A 351 6.54 -22.15 -2.73
C PRO A 351 5.28 -21.40 -2.29
N ASP A 352 5.00 -21.40 -1.00
CA ASP A 352 3.83 -20.69 -0.45
C ASP A 352 3.97 -19.17 -0.55
N GLN A 353 5.19 -18.65 -0.40
CA GLN A 353 5.48 -17.24 -0.61
C GLN A 353 5.29 -16.86 -2.08
N LEU A 354 5.83 -17.67 -3.01
CA LEU A 354 5.63 -17.45 -4.44
C LEU A 354 4.15 -17.43 -4.80
N ARG A 355 3.37 -18.39 -4.29
CA ARG A 355 1.92 -18.46 -4.50
C ARG A 355 1.19 -17.21 -4.00
N ARG A 356 1.50 -16.73 -2.77
CA ARG A 356 0.92 -15.48 -2.23
C ARG A 356 1.27 -14.27 -3.08
N SER A 357 2.53 -14.16 -3.48
CA SER A 357 2.99 -13.03 -4.31
C SER A 357 2.37 -13.04 -5.72
N MET A 358 2.16 -14.22 -6.30
CA MET A 358 1.43 -14.36 -7.56
C MET A 358 -0.04 -13.95 -7.42
N ALA A 359 -0.70 -14.34 -6.31
CA ALA A 359 -2.08 -13.94 -6.03
C ALA A 359 -2.25 -12.42 -5.89
N GLN A 360 -1.23 -11.69 -5.40
CA GLN A 360 -1.20 -10.21 -5.38
C GLN A 360 -1.20 -9.58 -6.78
N SER A 361 -0.73 -10.35 -7.77
CA SER A 361 -0.70 -9.94 -9.18
C SER A 361 -1.86 -10.54 -9.99
N ASP A 362 -2.95 -10.97 -9.34
CA ASP A 362 -4.10 -11.66 -9.92
C ASP A 362 -3.68 -12.89 -10.76
N LEU A 363 -2.71 -13.65 -10.26
CA LEU A 363 -2.25 -14.90 -10.81
C LEU A 363 -2.54 -16.01 -9.80
N ASP A 364 -3.13 -17.08 -10.26
CA ASP A 364 -3.47 -18.25 -9.43
C ASP A 364 -2.52 -19.41 -9.76
N LEU A 365 -1.65 -19.76 -8.82
CA LEU A 365 -0.70 -20.86 -8.93
C LEU A 365 -1.18 -22.06 -8.12
N GLU A 366 -1.55 -23.13 -8.79
CA GLU A 366 -2.02 -24.37 -8.19
C GLU A 366 -1.05 -25.53 -8.47
N PHE A 367 -0.90 -26.42 -7.49
CA PHE A 367 -0.21 -27.70 -7.70
C PHE A 367 -1.24 -28.80 -7.97
N THR A 368 -1.25 -29.32 -9.19
CA THR A 368 -2.14 -30.41 -9.61
C THR A 368 -1.53 -31.74 -9.27
N LYS A 369 -1.99 -32.38 -8.18
CA LYS A 369 -1.47 -33.69 -7.72
C LYS A 369 -1.59 -34.78 -8.78
N LYS A 370 -2.66 -34.79 -9.56
CA LYS A 370 -2.91 -35.79 -10.62
C LYS A 370 -1.83 -35.82 -11.70
N GLU A 371 -1.24 -34.67 -11.98
CA GLU A 371 -0.24 -34.49 -13.05
C GLU A 371 1.14 -34.10 -12.50
N SER A 372 1.26 -34.02 -11.16
CA SER A 372 2.50 -33.63 -10.44
C SER A 372 3.14 -32.37 -11.02
N ARG A 373 2.32 -31.39 -11.39
CA ARG A 373 2.79 -30.13 -12.01
C ARG A 373 2.09 -28.90 -11.44
N TYR A 374 2.79 -27.78 -11.54
CA TYR A 374 2.22 -26.46 -11.23
C TYR A 374 1.51 -25.92 -12.46
N VAL A 375 0.32 -25.38 -12.26
CA VAL A 375 -0.51 -24.74 -13.29
C VAL A 375 -0.80 -23.30 -12.85
N LEU A 376 -0.57 -22.35 -13.76
CA LEU A 376 -0.84 -20.93 -13.54
C LEU A 376 -1.99 -20.46 -14.41
N ARG A 377 -2.91 -19.73 -13.80
CA ARG A 377 -4.04 -19.08 -14.49
C ARG A 377 -4.16 -17.62 -14.06
N LEU A 378 -4.96 -16.85 -14.81
CA LEU A 378 -5.42 -15.55 -14.32
C LEU A 378 -6.34 -15.76 -13.11
N GLY A 379 -6.08 -15.03 -12.04
CA GLY A 379 -6.97 -14.96 -10.87
C GLY A 379 -8.31 -14.34 -11.26
N ARG A 380 -9.40 -14.83 -10.66
CA ARG A 380 -10.75 -14.29 -10.81
C ARG A 380 -10.98 -13.11 -9.91
#